data_a3940c00fa07fee5c4afc2e27a41f660
#
_entry.id   a3940c00fa07fee5c4afc2e27a41f660
#
_cell.length_a   1.000
_cell.length_b   1.000
_cell.length_c   1.000
_cell.angle_alpha   90.00
_cell.angle_beta   90.00
_cell.angle_gamma   90.00
#
_symmetry.space_group_name_H-M   'P 1'
#
loop_
_entity.id
_entity.type
_entity.pdbx_description
1 polymer ?
#
loop_
_entity_poly.entity_id
_entity_poly.type
_entity_poly.pdbx_seq_one_letter_code
_entity_poly.pdbx_strand_id
1 'polypeptide(L)'
;MGGRPSIVEFSMSERDATWHGTTILCVRKGDKVVLAGDGQVSMGATIVKSNARKVRRLGDGSVIAGFAGATADAMTLFERLEAKLEQYQGQLTRAAVELAKDWRTDRYLRRLEAMMAVADKSASLILSGTGDVLEPEDGLIGIGSGGSYALSAARALFPIDGIDAEQVVRRSMAIAAGICVYTNTSVTLESLDL
;
A
#
# COMPACT_ATOMS: atom_id res chain seq x y z
N MET A 1 58.47 12.05 18.88
CA MET A 1 57.11 11.80 19.37
C MET A 1 56.18 11.89 18.19
N GLY A 2 55.90 10.76 17.58
CA GLY A 2 55.02 10.69 16.39
C GLY A 2 53.67 10.11 16.80
N GLY A 3 52.66 10.95 16.83
CA GLY A 3 51.27 10.53 16.99
C GLY A 3 50.76 9.83 15.72
N ARG A 4 50.34 8.58 15.83
CA ARG A 4 49.63 7.86 14.75
C ARG A 4 48.24 8.46 14.60
N PRO A 5 47.73 8.70 13.36
CA PRO A 5 46.36 9.06 13.18
C PRO A 5 45.47 7.87 13.53
N SER A 6 44.46 8.09 14.37
CA SER A 6 43.41 7.13 14.69
C SER A 6 42.58 6.87 13.44
N ILE A 7 42.62 5.63 12.95
CA ILE A 7 41.69 5.14 11.93
C ILE A 7 40.33 5.07 12.61
N VAL A 8 39.40 5.92 12.15
CA VAL A 8 37.97 5.78 12.51
C VAL A 8 37.48 4.54 11.77
N GLU A 9 37.39 3.42 12.47
CA GLU A 9 36.65 2.26 11.97
C GLU A 9 35.19 2.65 11.81
N PHE A 10 34.77 2.87 10.56
CA PHE A 10 33.36 2.86 10.20
C PHE A 10 32.86 1.41 10.36
N SER A 11 32.34 1.09 11.53
CA SER A 11 31.50 -0.08 11.70
C SER A 11 30.26 0.11 10.84
N MET A 12 30.27 -0.45 9.64
CA MET A 12 29.04 -0.76 8.91
C MET A 12 28.33 -1.83 9.72
N SER A 13 27.41 -1.41 10.62
CA SER A 13 26.46 -2.36 11.16
C SER A 13 25.75 -3.00 9.96
N GLU A 14 25.81 -4.32 9.86
CA GLU A 14 24.91 -5.10 9.03
C GLU A 14 23.48 -4.76 9.49
N ARG A 15 22.91 -3.70 8.89
CA ARG A 15 21.47 -3.49 8.98
C ARG A 15 20.90 -4.61 8.16
N ASP A 16 20.19 -5.51 8.83
CA ASP A 16 19.38 -6.54 8.22
C ASP A 16 18.77 -6.01 6.94
N ALA A 17 18.94 -6.76 5.84
CA ALA A 17 18.51 -6.36 4.51
C ALA A 17 16.96 -6.32 4.49
N THR A 18 16.41 -5.20 4.95
CA THR A 18 14.97 -5.00 5.06
C THR A 18 14.39 -4.85 3.65
N TRP A 19 13.34 -5.59 3.38
CA TRP A 19 12.60 -5.47 2.14
C TRP A 19 11.82 -4.15 2.14
N HIS A 20 12.08 -3.31 1.15
CA HIS A 20 11.42 -2.04 0.94
C HIS A 20 10.86 -1.95 -0.47
N GLY A 21 9.89 -1.10 -0.64
CA GLY A 21 9.39 -0.74 -1.94
C GLY A 21 7.93 -1.09 -2.10
N THR A 22 7.10 -0.15 -1.70
CA THR A 22 5.67 -0.18 -2.01
C THR A 22 5.12 1.21 -1.91
N THR A 23 4.42 1.62 -2.94
CA THR A 23 3.52 2.77 -2.88
C THR A 23 2.17 2.31 -3.36
N ILE A 24 1.18 2.43 -2.50
CA ILE A 24 -0.23 2.22 -2.83
C ILE A 24 -0.96 3.54 -2.65
N LEU A 25 -1.79 3.89 -3.63
CA LEU A 25 -2.66 5.05 -3.59
C LEU A 25 -4.08 4.63 -3.98
N CYS A 26 -5.07 4.97 -3.15
CA CYS A 26 -6.49 4.85 -3.47
C CYS A 26 -7.11 6.24 -3.56
N VAL A 27 -7.93 6.47 -4.57
CA VAL A 27 -8.68 7.72 -4.79
C VAL A 27 -10.12 7.38 -5.12
N ARG A 28 -11.04 7.86 -4.29
CA ARG A 28 -12.49 7.82 -4.54
C ARG A 28 -12.93 9.22 -4.96
N LYS A 29 -13.27 9.41 -6.24
CA LYS A 29 -13.69 10.71 -6.79
C LYS A 29 -14.77 10.52 -7.85
N GLY A 30 -15.87 11.28 -7.75
CA GLY A 30 -16.98 11.19 -8.69
C GLY A 30 -17.64 9.81 -8.65
N ASP A 31 -17.73 9.19 -9.80
CA ASP A 31 -18.35 7.88 -10.03
C ASP A 31 -17.36 6.70 -9.98
N LYS A 32 -16.13 6.93 -9.49
CA LYS A 32 -15.08 5.89 -9.48
C LYS A 32 -14.28 5.86 -8.19
N VAL A 33 -13.86 4.65 -7.84
CA VAL A 33 -12.73 4.41 -6.94
C VAL A 33 -11.61 3.71 -7.71
N VAL A 34 -10.40 4.26 -7.59
CA VAL A 34 -9.20 3.76 -8.28
C VAL A 34 -8.13 3.45 -7.25
N LEU A 35 -7.58 2.26 -7.31
CA LEU A 35 -6.46 1.82 -6.48
C LEU A 35 -5.26 1.52 -7.37
N ALA A 36 -4.12 2.10 -7.04
CA ALA A 36 -2.87 1.90 -7.77
C ALA A 36 -1.75 1.43 -6.88
N GLY A 37 -0.85 0.65 -7.45
CA GLY A 37 0.42 0.27 -6.84
C GLY A 37 1.58 0.40 -7.82
N ASP A 38 2.74 0.84 -7.33
CA ASP A 38 3.98 0.79 -8.10
C ASP A 38 4.53 -0.64 -8.21
N GLY A 39 5.48 -0.86 -9.09
CA GLY A 39 6.06 -2.19 -9.35
C GLY A 39 7.37 -2.49 -8.64
N GLN A 40 7.95 -1.55 -7.88
CA GLN A 40 9.29 -1.74 -7.32
C GLN A 40 9.29 -2.60 -6.06
N VAL A 41 10.22 -3.55 -6.01
CA VAL A 41 10.60 -4.29 -4.80
C VAL A 41 12.10 -4.12 -4.63
N SER A 42 12.52 -3.62 -3.48
CA SER A 42 13.94 -3.38 -3.14
C SER A 42 14.34 -4.16 -1.90
N MET A 43 15.61 -4.57 -1.87
CA MET A 43 16.27 -5.15 -0.71
C MET A 43 17.44 -4.23 -0.36
N GLY A 44 17.31 -3.46 0.71
CA GLY A 44 18.23 -2.38 1.01
C GLY A 44 18.32 -1.38 -0.15
N ALA A 45 19.51 -1.16 -0.70
CA ALA A 45 19.76 -0.26 -1.83
C ALA A 45 19.61 -0.91 -3.22
N THR A 46 19.22 -2.20 -3.29
CA THR A 46 19.16 -2.96 -4.56
C THR A 46 17.71 -3.14 -4.99
N ILE A 47 17.39 -2.81 -6.26
CA ILE A 47 16.10 -3.12 -6.88
C ILE A 47 16.13 -4.58 -7.31
N VAL A 48 15.26 -5.40 -6.70
CA VAL A 48 15.13 -6.85 -6.98
C VAL A 48 14.08 -7.11 -8.05
N LYS A 49 13.01 -6.29 -8.10
CA LYS A 49 11.94 -6.40 -9.09
C LYS A 49 11.35 -5.02 -9.39
N SER A 50 10.98 -4.78 -10.64
CA SER A 50 10.47 -3.48 -11.10
C SER A 50 9.01 -3.52 -11.60
N ASN A 51 8.38 -4.69 -11.65
CA ASN A 51 7.04 -4.90 -12.22
C ASN A 51 6.16 -5.81 -11.34
N ALA A 52 6.30 -5.73 -10.02
CA ALA A 52 5.45 -6.47 -9.10
C ALA A 52 4.01 -5.94 -9.15
N ARG A 53 3.04 -6.87 -9.06
CA ARG A 53 1.63 -6.51 -8.92
C ARG A 53 1.27 -6.46 -7.44
N LYS A 54 1.02 -5.26 -6.93
CA LYS A 54 0.70 -4.99 -5.52
C LYS A 54 -0.77 -4.69 -5.29
N VAL A 55 -1.55 -4.62 -6.37
CA VAL A 55 -3.01 -4.42 -6.35
C VAL A 55 -3.72 -5.57 -7.04
N ARG A 56 -4.91 -5.94 -6.55
CA ARG A 56 -5.71 -7.07 -7.02
C ARG A 56 -7.20 -6.80 -6.87
N ARG A 57 -7.99 -7.54 -7.66
CA ARG A 57 -9.43 -7.69 -7.44
C ARG A 57 -9.69 -8.93 -6.57
N LEU A 58 -10.63 -8.81 -5.65
CA LEU A 58 -11.09 -9.85 -4.74
C LEU A 58 -12.64 -9.92 -4.78
N GLY A 59 -13.22 -10.95 -4.18
CA GLY A 59 -14.67 -11.06 -4.03
C GLY A 59 -15.42 -10.98 -5.37
N ASP A 60 -15.08 -11.87 -6.33
CA ASP A 60 -15.65 -11.88 -7.68
C ASP A 60 -15.50 -10.56 -8.44
N GLY A 61 -14.48 -9.79 -8.09
CA GLY A 61 -14.17 -8.50 -8.71
C GLY A 61 -14.87 -7.30 -8.09
N SER A 62 -15.66 -7.50 -7.03
CA SER A 62 -16.40 -6.42 -6.33
C SER A 62 -15.54 -5.59 -5.39
N VAL A 63 -14.37 -6.08 -5.01
CA VAL A 63 -13.40 -5.43 -4.12
C VAL A 63 -12.07 -5.26 -4.82
N ILE A 64 -11.42 -4.11 -4.64
CA ILE A 64 -10.04 -3.87 -5.04
C ILE A 64 -9.18 -3.71 -3.80
N ALA A 65 -8.01 -4.35 -3.78
CA ALA A 65 -7.13 -4.39 -2.63
C ALA A 65 -5.67 -4.15 -3.02
N GLY A 66 -4.96 -3.39 -2.20
CA GLY A 66 -3.53 -3.12 -2.33
C GLY A 66 -2.81 -3.36 -1.01
N PHE A 67 -1.54 -3.75 -1.09
CA PHE A 67 -0.76 -4.15 0.06
C PHE A 67 0.60 -3.44 0.08
N ALA A 68 0.99 -2.97 1.27
CA ALA A 68 2.31 -2.42 1.56
C ALA A 68 2.97 -3.23 2.67
N GLY A 69 4.11 -3.89 2.37
CA GLY A 69 4.85 -4.77 3.28
C GLY A 69 5.65 -5.82 2.50
N ALA A 70 6.09 -6.88 3.17
CA ALA A 70 6.81 -7.98 2.54
C ALA A 70 5.90 -8.79 1.60
N THR A 71 6.42 -9.19 0.43
CA THR A 71 5.62 -9.83 -0.63
C THR A 71 4.99 -11.16 -0.19
N ALA A 72 5.69 -11.94 0.66
CA ALA A 72 5.16 -13.20 1.18
C ALA A 72 3.92 -12.99 2.05
N ASP A 73 3.90 -11.90 2.81
CA ASP A 73 2.81 -11.55 3.73
C ASP A 73 1.59 -11.07 2.97
N ALA A 74 1.79 -10.39 1.83
CA ALA A 74 0.73 -9.92 0.96
C ALA A 74 -0.22 -11.04 0.52
N MET A 75 0.35 -12.18 0.10
CA MET A 75 -0.46 -13.30 -0.39
C MET A 75 -1.36 -13.86 0.70
N THR A 76 -0.80 -14.10 1.88
CA THR A 76 -1.56 -14.60 3.03
C THR A 76 -2.70 -13.67 3.42
N LEU A 77 -2.47 -12.36 3.43
CA LEU A 77 -3.50 -11.38 3.82
C LEU A 77 -4.58 -11.23 2.76
N PHE A 78 -4.24 -11.30 1.47
CA PHE A 78 -5.24 -11.32 0.41
C PHE A 78 -6.14 -12.56 0.48
N GLU A 79 -5.55 -13.75 0.67
CA GLU A 79 -6.31 -15.01 0.84
C GLU A 79 -7.22 -14.96 2.07
N ARG A 80 -6.73 -14.40 3.18
CA ARG A 80 -7.53 -14.22 4.39
C ARG A 80 -8.69 -13.24 4.20
N LEU A 81 -8.45 -12.12 3.50
CA LEU A 81 -9.52 -11.18 3.19
C LEU A 81 -10.58 -11.81 2.28
N GLU A 82 -10.15 -12.55 1.27
CA GLU A 82 -11.07 -13.24 0.35
C GLU A 82 -11.96 -14.25 1.08
N ALA A 83 -11.40 -15.06 1.96
CA ALA A 83 -12.17 -15.97 2.81
C ALA A 83 -13.18 -15.23 3.72
N LYS A 84 -12.81 -14.05 4.24
CA LYS A 84 -13.75 -13.21 5.00
C LYS A 84 -14.85 -12.61 4.12
N LEU A 85 -14.53 -12.19 2.90
CA LEU A 85 -15.53 -11.70 1.95
C LEU A 85 -16.53 -12.78 1.58
N GLU A 86 -16.10 -14.01 1.35
CA GLU A 86 -16.98 -15.15 1.15
C GLU A 86 -17.87 -15.41 2.37
N GLN A 87 -17.26 -15.47 3.57
CA GLN A 87 -17.97 -15.71 4.83
C GLN A 87 -19.04 -14.65 5.11
N TYR A 88 -18.80 -13.40 4.77
CA TYR A 88 -19.68 -12.26 5.03
C TYR A 88 -20.39 -11.72 3.79
N GLN A 89 -20.55 -12.56 2.75
CA GLN A 89 -21.35 -12.27 1.55
C GLN A 89 -20.97 -10.93 0.88
N GLY A 90 -19.68 -10.66 0.75
CA GLY A 90 -19.16 -9.47 0.10
C GLY A 90 -19.22 -8.17 0.91
N GLN A 91 -19.65 -8.21 2.19
CA GLN A 91 -19.70 -7.04 3.07
C GLN A 91 -18.29 -6.61 3.47
N LEU A 92 -17.67 -5.72 2.69
CA LEU A 92 -16.27 -5.31 2.84
C LEU A 92 -15.94 -4.84 4.25
N THR A 93 -16.71 -3.89 4.79
CA THR A 93 -16.41 -3.32 6.12
C THR A 93 -16.40 -4.40 7.20
N ARG A 94 -17.35 -5.33 7.15
CA ARG A 94 -17.40 -6.45 8.11
C ARG A 94 -16.23 -7.41 7.92
N ALA A 95 -15.93 -7.79 6.68
CA ALA A 95 -14.81 -8.66 6.35
C ALA A 95 -13.47 -8.03 6.80
N ALA A 96 -13.29 -6.73 6.58
CA ALA A 96 -12.12 -5.97 6.99
C ALA A 96 -11.94 -5.96 8.52
N VAL A 97 -13.00 -5.68 9.28
CA VAL A 97 -12.97 -5.69 10.75
C VAL A 97 -12.62 -7.08 11.30
N GLU A 98 -13.22 -8.12 10.75
CA GLU A 98 -12.92 -9.49 11.20
C GLU A 98 -11.51 -9.95 10.80
N LEU A 99 -11.00 -9.51 9.63
CA LEU A 99 -9.60 -9.73 9.27
C LEU A 99 -8.65 -8.99 10.23
N ALA A 100 -8.94 -7.73 10.56
CA ALA A 100 -8.11 -6.95 11.47
C ALA A 100 -8.05 -7.57 12.88
N LYS A 101 -9.16 -8.12 13.38
CA LYS A 101 -9.18 -8.89 14.63
C LYS A 101 -8.30 -10.13 14.56
N ASP A 102 -8.42 -10.92 13.49
CA ASP A 102 -7.58 -12.09 13.26
C ASP A 102 -6.11 -11.67 13.16
N TRP A 103 -5.80 -10.62 12.40
CA TRP A 103 -4.44 -10.12 12.22
C TRP A 103 -3.78 -9.76 13.56
N ARG A 104 -4.50 -9.04 14.41
CA ARG A 104 -4.01 -8.66 15.74
C ARG A 104 -3.80 -9.85 16.67
N THR A 105 -4.66 -10.86 16.62
CA THR A 105 -4.71 -11.97 17.59
C THR A 105 -3.94 -13.21 17.14
N ASP A 106 -3.81 -13.44 15.85
CA ASP A 106 -3.09 -14.58 15.29
C ASP A 106 -1.57 -14.43 15.58
N ARG A 107 -0.99 -15.52 16.10
CA ARG A 107 0.42 -15.53 16.52
C ARG A 107 1.40 -15.28 15.37
N TYR A 108 1.05 -15.65 14.16
CA TYR A 108 1.87 -15.47 12.96
C TYR A 108 1.57 -14.13 12.29
N LEU A 109 0.32 -13.80 12.05
CA LEU A 109 -0.09 -12.57 11.36
C LEU A 109 0.33 -11.30 12.11
N ARG A 110 0.22 -11.26 13.44
CA ARG A 110 0.56 -10.07 14.25
C ARG A 110 2.02 -9.62 14.16
N ARG A 111 2.90 -10.46 13.57
CA ARG A 111 4.31 -10.13 13.33
C ARG A 111 4.54 -9.43 12.00
N LEU A 112 3.51 -9.36 11.16
CA LEU A 112 3.59 -8.75 9.85
C LEU A 112 3.53 -7.22 9.99
N GLU A 113 4.61 -6.57 9.63
CA GLU A 113 4.67 -5.11 9.52
C GLU A 113 4.12 -4.71 8.13
N ALA A 114 2.80 -4.59 8.05
CA ALA A 114 2.13 -4.40 6.79
C ALA A 114 0.88 -3.52 6.94
N MET A 115 0.44 -2.97 5.84
CA MET A 115 -0.85 -2.28 5.70
C MET A 115 -1.55 -2.72 4.42
N MET A 116 -2.87 -2.74 4.46
CA MET A 116 -3.71 -2.94 3.29
C MET A 116 -4.60 -1.72 3.05
N ALA A 117 -4.76 -1.36 1.80
CA ALA A 117 -5.81 -0.47 1.33
C ALA A 117 -6.83 -1.32 0.56
N VAL A 118 -8.10 -1.23 0.94
CA VAL A 118 -9.17 -2.00 0.31
C VAL A 118 -10.35 -1.08 0.00
N ALA A 119 -11.00 -1.30 -1.14
CA ALA A 119 -12.16 -0.51 -1.51
C ALA A 119 -13.19 -1.34 -2.27
N ASP A 120 -14.45 -1.02 -2.04
CA ASP A 120 -15.60 -1.46 -2.84
C ASP A 120 -16.42 -0.24 -3.31
N LYS A 121 -17.64 -0.46 -3.79
CA LYS A 121 -18.53 0.62 -4.21
C LYS A 121 -18.94 1.55 -3.06
N SER A 122 -18.91 1.08 -1.82
CA SER A 122 -19.46 1.81 -0.66
C SER A 122 -18.39 2.42 0.24
N ALA A 123 -17.23 1.79 0.40
CA ALA A 123 -16.19 2.19 1.36
C ALA A 123 -14.78 2.08 0.79
N SER A 124 -13.86 2.86 1.37
CA SER A 124 -12.41 2.73 1.17
C SER A 124 -11.73 2.69 2.53
N LEU A 125 -11.03 1.61 2.84
CA LEU A 125 -10.54 1.30 4.19
C LEU A 125 -9.04 1.07 4.20
N ILE A 126 -8.38 1.49 5.28
CA ILE A 126 -7.01 1.11 5.63
C ILE A 126 -7.08 0.06 6.74
N LEU A 127 -6.37 -1.05 6.58
CA LEU A 127 -6.19 -2.07 7.61
C LEU A 127 -4.71 -2.12 8.01
N SER A 128 -4.44 -2.24 9.32
CA SER A 128 -3.09 -2.37 9.85
C SER A 128 -2.92 -3.66 10.67
N GLY A 129 -1.67 -4.10 10.82
CA GLY A 129 -1.30 -5.23 11.68
C GLY A 129 -1.56 -5.01 13.17
N THR A 130 -1.79 -3.77 13.60
CA THR A 130 -2.21 -3.40 14.96
C THR A 130 -3.71 -3.63 15.21
N GLY A 131 -4.46 -3.96 14.16
CA GLY A 131 -5.90 -4.23 14.23
C GLY A 131 -6.77 -3.02 13.94
N ASP A 132 -6.18 -1.94 13.41
CA ASP A 132 -6.95 -0.74 13.04
C ASP A 132 -7.66 -0.95 11.71
N VAL A 133 -8.88 -0.46 11.63
CA VAL A 133 -9.65 -0.30 10.39
C VAL A 133 -10.12 1.14 10.33
N LEU A 134 -9.60 1.89 9.36
CA LEU A 134 -9.85 3.32 9.23
C LEU A 134 -10.47 3.63 7.87
N GLU A 135 -11.49 4.45 7.84
CA GLU A 135 -12.05 5.05 6.64
C GLU A 135 -11.68 6.54 6.60
N PRO A 136 -10.82 6.99 5.66
CA PRO A 136 -10.47 8.41 5.56
C PRO A 136 -11.65 9.25 5.07
N GLU A 137 -11.88 10.41 5.69
CA GLU A 137 -12.99 11.31 5.38
C GLU A 137 -12.93 11.88 3.94
N ASP A 138 -11.72 12.05 3.40
CA ASP A 138 -11.49 12.60 2.07
C ASP A 138 -11.50 11.54 0.93
N GLY A 139 -11.71 10.26 1.28
CA GLY A 139 -11.71 9.16 0.31
C GLY A 139 -10.35 8.86 -0.32
N LEU A 140 -9.26 9.38 0.27
CA LEU A 140 -7.89 9.22 -0.21
C LEU A 140 -7.07 8.35 0.75
N ILE A 141 -6.38 7.34 0.22
CA ILE A 141 -5.49 6.46 0.98
C ILE A 141 -4.13 6.42 0.32
N GLY A 142 -3.07 6.71 1.09
CA GLY A 142 -1.69 6.50 0.67
C GLY A 142 -0.94 5.67 1.71
N ILE A 143 -0.44 4.49 1.33
CA ILE A 143 0.32 3.60 2.21
C ILE A 143 1.64 3.15 1.58
N GLY A 144 2.57 2.71 2.42
CA GLY A 144 3.91 2.29 2.03
C GLY A 144 4.91 3.43 1.93
N SER A 145 6.12 3.13 1.46
CA SER A 145 7.28 4.04 1.48
C SER A 145 7.04 5.37 0.74
N GLY A 146 6.39 5.33 -0.42
CA GLY A 146 6.02 6.52 -1.20
C GLY A 146 4.60 7.02 -0.93
N GLY A 147 3.85 6.34 -0.03
CA GLY A 147 2.43 6.61 0.20
C GLY A 147 2.13 8.04 0.61
N SER A 148 2.92 8.63 1.49
CA SER A 148 2.74 10.02 1.94
C SER A 148 2.97 11.03 0.82
N TYR A 149 3.92 10.78 -0.09
CA TYR A 149 4.15 11.65 -1.25
C TYR A 149 2.99 11.55 -2.25
N ALA A 150 2.55 10.33 -2.55
CA ALA A 150 1.40 10.09 -3.41
C ALA A 150 0.12 10.71 -2.83
N LEU A 151 -0.14 10.54 -1.53
CA LEU A 151 -1.30 11.11 -0.84
C LEU A 151 -1.28 12.65 -0.85
N SER A 152 -0.13 13.26 -0.57
CA SER A 152 0.01 14.72 -0.59
C SER A 152 -0.26 15.29 -1.99
N ALA A 153 0.27 14.65 -3.03
CA ALA A 153 0.00 15.00 -4.42
C ALA A 153 -1.47 14.80 -4.78
N ALA A 154 -2.08 13.68 -4.35
CA ALA A 154 -3.50 13.41 -4.59
C ALA A 154 -4.39 14.47 -3.94
N ARG A 155 -4.13 14.88 -2.70
CA ARG A 155 -4.87 15.94 -2.02
C ARG A 155 -4.79 17.28 -2.75
N ALA A 156 -3.63 17.62 -3.30
CA ALA A 156 -3.47 18.85 -4.08
C ALA A 156 -4.21 18.80 -5.44
N LEU A 157 -4.29 17.61 -6.05
CA LEU A 157 -4.94 17.40 -7.35
C LEU A 157 -6.45 17.13 -7.23
N PHE A 158 -6.90 16.62 -6.09
CA PHE A 158 -8.29 16.20 -5.88
C PHE A 158 -9.34 17.29 -6.13
N PRO A 159 -9.14 18.56 -5.68
CA PRO A 159 -10.12 19.63 -5.88
C PRO A 159 -10.11 20.21 -7.29
N ILE A 160 -9.19 19.80 -8.17
CA ILE A 160 -9.10 20.35 -9.52
C ILE A 160 -10.25 19.79 -10.37
N ASP A 161 -11.01 20.70 -10.98
CA ASP A 161 -12.08 20.35 -11.90
C ASP A 161 -11.53 19.77 -13.21
N GLY A 162 -12.31 18.88 -13.83
CA GLY A 162 -11.99 18.29 -15.13
C GLY A 162 -10.93 17.16 -15.08
N ILE A 163 -10.42 16.77 -13.91
CA ILE A 163 -9.61 15.58 -13.75
C ILE A 163 -10.38 14.52 -12.94
N ASP A 164 -10.40 13.29 -13.47
CA ASP A 164 -11.04 12.14 -12.84
C ASP A 164 -10.15 11.44 -11.81
N ALA A 165 -10.70 10.41 -11.15
CA ALA A 165 -9.97 9.63 -10.13
C ALA A 165 -8.68 9.00 -10.70
N GLU A 166 -8.73 8.47 -11.93
CA GLU A 166 -7.58 7.82 -12.54
C GLU A 166 -6.47 8.83 -12.87
N GLN A 167 -6.83 10.01 -13.37
CA GLN A 167 -5.87 11.07 -13.64
C GLN A 167 -5.20 11.60 -12.37
N VAL A 168 -5.96 11.73 -11.27
CA VAL A 168 -5.41 12.05 -9.95
C VAL A 168 -4.40 11.00 -9.54
N VAL A 169 -4.76 9.71 -9.60
CA VAL A 169 -3.89 8.59 -9.24
C VAL A 169 -2.61 8.59 -10.07
N ARG A 170 -2.71 8.64 -11.40
CA ARG A 170 -1.54 8.57 -12.29
C ARG A 170 -0.54 9.70 -12.05
N ARG A 171 -1.04 10.93 -11.91
CA ARG A 171 -0.20 12.11 -11.64
C ARG A 171 0.46 12.01 -10.27
N SER A 172 -0.28 11.60 -9.24
CA SER A 172 0.23 11.47 -7.87
C SER A 172 1.29 10.37 -7.76
N MET A 173 1.08 9.23 -8.42
CA MET A 173 2.06 8.14 -8.45
C MET A 173 3.34 8.55 -9.20
N ALA A 174 3.24 9.32 -10.29
CA ALA A 174 4.40 9.85 -10.99
C ALA A 174 5.21 10.82 -10.12
N ILE A 175 4.54 11.69 -9.34
CA ILE A 175 5.19 12.59 -8.38
C ILE A 175 5.90 11.79 -7.28
N ALA A 176 5.22 10.79 -6.70
CA ALA A 176 5.81 9.93 -5.68
C ALA A 176 7.06 9.19 -6.20
N ALA A 177 7.02 8.68 -7.45
CA ALA A 177 8.15 8.02 -8.08
C ALA A 177 9.34 8.95 -8.33
N GLY A 178 9.11 10.24 -8.52
CA GLY A 178 10.17 11.26 -8.65
C GLY A 178 10.82 11.65 -7.32
N ILE A 179 10.23 11.27 -6.19
CA ILE A 179 10.70 11.67 -4.85
C ILE A 179 11.21 10.47 -4.05
N CYS A 180 10.44 9.37 -4.03
CA CYS A 180 10.73 8.19 -3.22
C CYS A 180 11.61 7.20 -3.98
N VAL A 181 12.80 6.93 -3.46
CA VAL A 181 13.76 5.98 -4.06
C VAL A 181 13.23 4.53 -4.11
N TYR A 182 12.19 4.22 -3.34
CA TYR A 182 11.55 2.91 -3.29
C TYR A 182 10.28 2.81 -4.13
N THR A 183 10.03 3.80 -5.00
CA THR A 183 8.84 3.86 -5.86
C THR A 183 9.27 4.06 -7.31
N ASN A 184 8.69 3.30 -8.23
CA ASN A 184 8.96 3.47 -9.65
C ASN A 184 7.69 3.85 -10.45
N THR A 185 7.88 4.09 -11.75
CA THR A 185 6.81 4.50 -12.67
C THR A 185 6.02 3.32 -13.28
N SER A 186 6.38 2.08 -12.95
CA SER A 186 5.62 0.89 -13.39
C SER A 186 4.38 0.74 -12.49
N VAL A 187 3.27 1.35 -12.89
CA VAL A 187 2.05 1.43 -12.09
C VAL A 187 0.99 0.46 -12.60
N THR A 188 0.47 -0.38 -11.70
CA THR A 188 -0.72 -1.21 -11.93
C THR A 188 -1.92 -0.55 -11.26
N LEU A 189 -3.06 -0.48 -11.99
CA LEU A 189 -4.31 0.09 -11.50
C LEU A 189 -5.42 -0.95 -11.52
N GLU A 190 -6.31 -0.84 -10.53
CA GLU A 190 -7.63 -1.45 -10.50
C GLU A 190 -8.67 -0.36 -10.18
N SER A 191 -9.86 -0.46 -10.78
CA SER A 191 -10.92 0.54 -10.58
C SER A 191 -12.30 -0.12 -10.48
N LEU A 192 -13.21 0.51 -9.76
CA LEU A 192 -14.62 0.15 -9.70
C LEU A 192 -15.46 1.40 -10.02
N ASP A 193 -16.50 1.21 -10.80
CA ASP A 193 -17.54 2.22 -10.99
C ASP A 193 -18.51 2.17 -9.79
N LEU A 194 -18.86 3.33 -9.25
CA LEU A 194 -19.64 3.51 -8.01
C LEU A 194 -21.16 3.53 -8.27
#